data_becf955f2e7470dc32f9eb153fb3629d
#
_entry.id   becf955f2e7470dc32f9eb153fb3629d
#
_cell.length_a   1.000
_cell.length_b   1.000
_cell.length_c   1.000
_cell.angle_alpha   90.00
_cell.angle_beta   90.00
_cell.angle_gamma   90.00
#
_symmetry.space_group_name_H-M   'P 1'
#
loop_
_entity.id
_entity.type
_entity.pdbx_description
1 polymer ?
#
loop_
_entity_poly.entity_id
_entity_poly.type
_entity_poly.pdbx_seq_one_letter_code
_entity_poly.pdbx_strand_id
1 'polypeptide(L)'
;MRLKTVVSALACAAFVAIPATEGFAQKRVKWKMQSAFGSSLPHLGTSGVRFAKNVDEATDGKFKIKFEEPGALVPALECFDAASKGSVESCWTTPGYHAGKFPAASFFTAVPFGPGFGEFQAWKRFGNGDKMRNELYGQHGLIAWDSFCIGPETSGWFKSEIKGGIESLKGIKMRFFGLGAKVMQKLGVSTQLLAGADIYPALEKGVIDATEFSMPTIDIKLGFYQIAKNNYFPGWHQQTSCSELLVNKKEYEGLPKNYQMILKLALGESVVDTYADSEAKNPKAMMEMKSKYGVTNRRWEDKDLAILEQAWLDVLKEEAAKDPLFKKVADDYLAFRKTYKLWGDAQALKSTYLK
;
A
#
# COMPACT_ATOMS: atom_id res chain seq x y z
N MET A 1 -41.42 89.15 -24.70
CA MET A 1 -40.35 88.42 -25.37
C MET A 1 -39.59 87.66 -24.29
N ARG A 2 -39.83 86.37 -24.12
CA ARG A 2 -39.22 85.51 -23.07
C ARG A 2 -38.33 84.45 -23.74
N LEU A 3 -37.01 84.59 -23.51
CA LEU A 3 -35.99 83.70 -24.00
C LEU A 3 -36.04 82.40 -23.13
N LYS A 4 -36.21 81.27 -23.82
CA LYS A 4 -36.12 79.91 -23.15
C LYS A 4 -34.72 79.37 -23.34
N THR A 5 -33.97 79.27 -22.27
CA THR A 5 -32.66 78.61 -22.24
C THR A 5 -32.87 77.08 -22.19
N VAL A 6 -32.35 76.36 -23.18
CA VAL A 6 -32.31 74.91 -23.17
C VAL A 6 -30.95 74.47 -22.57
N VAL A 7 -30.98 73.77 -21.47
CA VAL A 7 -29.80 73.16 -20.84
C VAL A 7 -29.72 71.72 -21.37
N SER A 8 -28.73 71.41 -22.19
CA SER A 8 -28.40 70.06 -22.59
C SER A 8 -27.52 69.37 -21.55
N ALA A 9 -28.01 68.38 -20.88
CA ALA A 9 -27.22 67.53 -20.00
C ALA A 9 -26.51 66.43 -20.82
N LEU A 10 -25.18 66.51 -20.94
CA LEU A 10 -24.36 65.40 -21.44
C LEU A 10 -24.15 64.37 -20.32
N ALA A 11 -24.74 63.21 -20.45
CA ALA A 11 -24.47 62.07 -19.59
C ALA A 11 -23.17 61.34 -20.09
N CYS A 12 -22.05 61.54 -19.39
CA CYS A 12 -20.84 60.74 -19.59
C CYS A 12 -21.05 59.33 -18.98
N ALA A 13 -21.31 58.35 -19.81
CA ALA A 13 -21.25 56.95 -19.42
C ALA A 13 -19.77 56.52 -19.29
N ALA A 14 -19.27 56.48 -18.05
CA ALA A 14 -17.96 55.86 -17.78
C ALA A 14 -18.06 54.33 -17.91
N PHE A 15 -17.56 53.81 -18.99
CA PHE A 15 -17.32 52.34 -19.13
C PHE A 15 -16.18 51.96 -18.18
N VAL A 16 -16.52 51.35 -17.06
CA VAL A 16 -15.57 50.67 -16.20
C VAL A 16 -15.19 49.37 -16.93
N ALA A 17 -14.05 49.37 -17.62
CA ALA A 17 -13.44 48.16 -18.14
C ALA A 17 -13.00 47.31 -16.94
N ILE A 18 -13.79 46.32 -16.58
CA ILE A 18 -13.39 45.25 -15.67
C ILE A 18 -12.27 44.49 -16.41
N PRO A 19 -11.02 44.46 -15.88
CA PRO A 19 -10.00 43.64 -16.51
C PRO A 19 -10.51 42.20 -16.50
N ALA A 20 -10.71 41.61 -17.68
CA ALA A 20 -10.92 40.19 -17.80
C ALA A 20 -9.69 39.53 -17.16
N THR A 21 -9.86 38.98 -15.96
CA THR A 21 -8.85 38.08 -15.39
C THR A 21 -8.66 37.00 -16.43
N GLU A 22 -7.50 37.00 -17.11
CA GLU A 22 -7.08 35.89 -17.95
C GLU A 22 -7.12 34.66 -17.02
N GLY A 23 -8.20 33.91 -17.07
CA GLY A 23 -8.30 32.62 -16.45
C GLY A 23 -7.22 31.78 -17.09
N PHE A 24 -6.10 31.61 -16.38
CA PHE A 24 -5.06 30.68 -16.82
C PHE A 24 -5.75 29.38 -17.17
N ALA A 25 -5.83 29.06 -18.47
CA ALA A 25 -6.44 27.81 -18.93
C ALA A 25 -5.70 26.66 -18.25
N GLN A 26 -6.40 26.06 -17.29
CA GLN A 26 -5.82 25.02 -16.43
C GLN A 26 -5.33 23.87 -17.32
N LYS A 27 -4.05 23.51 -17.23
CA LYS A 27 -3.40 22.49 -18.07
C LYS A 27 -4.18 21.17 -18.02
N ARG A 28 -4.55 20.63 -19.16
CA ARG A 28 -5.12 19.27 -19.23
C ARG A 28 -4.00 18.24 -19.13
N VAL A 29 -4.16 17.29 -18.21
CA VAL A 29 -3.20 16.20 -17.96
C VAL A 29 -3.93 14.86 -18.08
N LYS A 30 -3.27 13.89 -18.68
CA LYS A 30 -3.74 12.50 -18.72
C LYS A 30 -2.59 11.58 -18.36
N TRP A 31 -2.78 10.76 -17.35
CA TRP A 31 -1.85 9.71 -16.96
C TRP A 31 -2.48 8.34 -17.13
N LYS A 32 -1.65 7.36 -17.44
CA LYS A 32 -1.93 5.92 -17.28
C LYS A 32 -1.33 5.50 -15.96
N MET A 33 -2.14 4.91 -15.10
CA MET A 33 -1.73 4.33 -13.83
C MET A 33 -1.87 2.82 -13.92
N GLN A 34 -0.76 2.13 -14.19
CA GLN A 34 -0.74 0.67 -14.15
C GLN A 34 -0.93 0.20 -12.71
N SER A 35 -1.91 -0.63 -12.48
CA SER A 35 -2.12 -1.22 -11.16
C SER A 35 -1.52 -2.63 -11.07
N ALA A 36 -1.00 -2.96 -9.90
CA ALA A 36 -0.64 -4.32 -9.52
C ALA A 36 -1.84 -5.10 -8.94
N PHE A 37 -2.97 -4.44 -8.73
CA PHE A 37 -4.17 -4.97 -8.08
C PHE A 37 -5.39 -4.74 -8.97
N GLY A 38 -6.24 -5.76 -9.15
CA GLY A 38 -7.46 -5.64 -9.93
C GLY A 38 -8.42 -4.58 -9.37
N SER A 39 -9.07 -3.81 -10.24
CA SER A 39 -9.95 -2.68 -9.87
C SER A 39 -11.07 -3.04 -8.88
N SER A 40 -11.54 -4.27 -8.93
CA SER A 40 -12.61 -4.79 -8.05
C SER A 40 -12.09 -5.41 -6.74
N LEU A 41 -10.76 -5.53 -6.56
CA LEU A 41 -10.18 -6.12 -5.36
C LEU A 41 -10.34 -5.14 -4.18
N PRO A 42 -11.01 -5.55 -3.09
CA PRO A 42 -11.25 -4.67 -1.95
C PRO A 42 -9.96 -4.04 -1.44
N HIS A 43 -10.05 -2.80 -0.99
CA HIS A 43 -8.95 -2.01 -0.45
C HIS A 43 -7.78 -1.77 -1.43
N LEU A 44 -7.23 -2.80 -2.05
CA LEU A 44 -6.02 -2.72 -2.87
C LEU A 44 -6.28 -2.06 -4.23
N GLY A 45 -7.30 -2.52 -4.97
CA GLY A 45 -7.67 -1.98 -6.28
C GLY A 45 -8.73 -0.90 -6.19
N THR A 46 -9.76 -1.12 -5.36
CA THR A 46 -10.87 -0.15 -5.20
C THR A 46 -10.38 1.22 -4.72
N SER A 47 -9.34 1.28 -3.89
CA SER A 47 -8.73 2.55 -3.47
C SER A 47 -8.04 3.28 -4.62
N GLY A 48 -7.41 2.56 -5.55
CA GLY A 48 -6.78 3.15 -6.74
C GLY A 48 -7.81 3.75 -7.71
N VAL A 49 -8.95 3.08 -7.88
CA VAL A 49 -10.07 3.60 -8.68
C VAL A 49 -10.64 4.85 -8.02
N ARG A 50 -10.86 4.82 -6.69
CA ARG A 50 -11.33 5.98 -5.91
C ARG A 50 -10.36 7.14 -5.99
N PHE A 51 -9.07 6.90 -5.80
CA PHE A 51 -8.02 7.92 -5.94
C PHE A 51 -8.06 8.60 -7.31
N ALA A 52 -8.12 7.84 -8.40
CA ALA A 52 -8.18 8.39 -9.76
C ALA A 52 -9.44 9.27 -9.96
N LYS A 53 -10.59 8.82 -9.44
CA LYS A 53 -11.85 9.58 -9.45
C LYS A 53 -11.73 10.88 -8.64
N ASN A 54 -11.18 10.83 -7.42
CA ASN A 54 -11.03 12.02 -6.58
C ASN A 54 -10.14 13.08 -7.23
N VAL A 55 -9.06 12.67 -7.92
CA VAL A 55 -8.21 13.58 -8.68
C VAL A 55 -8.94 14.21 -9.87
N ASP A 56 -9.72 13.43 -10.61
CA ASP A 56 -10.54 13.94 -11.75
C ASP A 56 -11.55 14.98 -11.25
N GLU A 57 -12.31 14.67 -10.20
CA GLU A 57 -13.31 15.56 -9.61
C GLU A 57 -12.67 16.83 -9.02
N ALA A 58 -11.57 16.71 -8.27
CA ALA A 58 -10.88 17.85 -7.66
C ALA A 58 -10.21 18.78 -8.68
N THR A 59 -10.10 18.36 -9.93
CA THR A 59 -9.50 19.15 -11.04
C THR A 59 -10.51 19.51 -12.12
N ASP A 60 -11.82 19.41 -11.86
CA ASP A 60 -12.89 19.67 -12.85
C ASP A 60 -12.66 18.91 -14.17
N GLY A 61 -12.25 17.66 -14.11
CA GLY A 61 -11.99 16.82 -15.27
C GLY A 61 -10.73 17.16 -16.06
N LYS A 62 -9.85 18.01 -15.54
CA LYS A 62 -8.65 18.48 -16.25
C LYS A 62 -7.41 17.63 -15.99
N PHE A 63 -7.36 16.88 -14.88
CA PHE A 63 -6.34 15.88 -14.64
C PHE A 63 -6.99 14.49 -14.51
N LYS A 64 -6.89 13.69 -15.56
CA LYS A 64 -7.44 12.36 -15.63
C LYS A 64 -6.35 11.31 -15.44
N ILE A 65 -6.56 10.41 -14.48
CA ILE A 65 -5.72 9.25 -14.26
C ILE A 65 -6.53 8.02 -14.69
N LYS A 66 -6.08 7.36 -15.77
CA LYS A 66 -6.70 6.11 -16.21
C LYS A 66 -6.11 4.97 -15.41
N PHE A 67 -6.95 4.30 -14.62
CA PHE A 67 -6.58 3.06 -13.95
C PHE A 67 -6.48 1.94 -14.98
N GLU A 68 -5.35 1.25 -15.03
CA GLU A 68 -5.10 0.13 -15.93
C GLU A 68 -5.00 -1.16 -15.09
N GLU A 69 -5.72 -2.20 -15.50
CA GLU A 69 -5.77 -3.49 -14.81
C GLU A 69 -4.39 -4.17 -14.78
N PRO A 70 -4.12 -5.04 -13.80
CA PRO A 70 -2.89 -5.83 -13.78
C PRO A 70 -2.65 -6.55 -15.11
N GLY A 71 -1.47 -6.36 -15.67
CA GLY A 71 -1.10 -6.97 -16.95
C GLY A 71 -1.61 -6.24 -18.21
N ALA A 72 -2.41 -5.16 -18.07
CA ALA A 72 -2.95 -4.45 -19.24
C ALA A 72 -1.86 -3.75 -20.06
N LEU A 73 -0.88 -3.15 -19.41
CA LEU A 73 0.26 -2.49 -20.06
C LEU A 73 1.56 -3.25 -19.82
N VAL A 74 1.79 -3.67 -18.57
CA VAL A 74 2.95 -4.47 -18.14
C VAL A 74 2.54 -5.45 -17.05
N PRO A 75 3.25 -6.58 -16.86
CA PRO A 75 3.05 -7.47 -15.74
C PRO A 75 3.10 -6.73 -14.40
N ALA A 76 2.29 -7.16 -13.43
CA ALA A 76 2.13 -6.46 -12.14
C ALA A 76 3.45 -6.22 -11.39
N LEU A 77 4.39 -7.17 -11.45
CA LEU A 77 5.70 -7.08 -10.79
C LEU A 77 6.74 -6.25 -11.56
N GLU A 78 6.44 -5.84 -12.81
CA GLU A 78 7.34 -5.05 -13.67
C GLU A 78 7.03 -3.54 -13.65
N CYS A 79 6.05 -3.15 -12.84
CA CYS A 79 5.55 -1.77 -12.82
C CYS A 79 6.64 -0.75 -12.46
N PHE A 80 7.57 -1.08 -11.55
CA PHE A 80 8.71 -0.23 -11.20
C PHE A 80 9.55 0.14 -12.42
N ASP A 81 9.92 -0.85 -13.21
CA ASP A 81 10.75 -0.64 -14.41
C ASP A 81 10.02 0.17 -15.48
N ALA A 82 8.73 -0.12 -15.65
CA ALA A 82 7.90 0.62 -16.61
C ALA A 82 7.79 2.10 -16.27
N ALA A 83 7.55 2.44 -15.01
CA ALA A 83 7.50 3.82 -14.55
C ALA A 83 8.89 4.50 -14.61
N SER A 84 9.96 3.79 -14.23
CA SER A 84 11.33 4.29 -14.31
C SER A 84 11.73 4.66 -15.73
N LYS A 85 11.34 3.83 -16.72
CA LYS A 85 11.59 4.05 -18.15
C LYS A 85 10.63 5.06 -18.80
N GLY A 86 9.58 5.49 -18.09
CA GLY A 86 8.54 6.38 -18.60
C GLY A 86 7.55 5.71 -19.56
N SER A 87 7.45 4.38 -19.55
CA SER A 87 6.45 3.63 -20.34
C SER A 87 5.04 3.82 -19.79
N VAL A 88 4.93 4.11 -18.49
CA VAL A 88 3.72 4.56 -17.81
C VAL A 88 4.07 5.74 -16.92
N GLU A 89 3.12 6.65 -16.72
CA GLU A 89 3.33 7.82 -15.87
C GLU A 89 3.39 7.44 -14.40
N SER A 90 2.60 6.43 -14.00
CA SER A 90 2.52 6.01 -12.60
C SER A 90 2.13 4.54 -12.43
N CYS A 91 2.42 4.01 -11.22
CA CYS A 91 2.07 2.68 -10.79
C CYS A 91 1.36 2.69 -9.44
N TRP A 92 0.26 1.97 -9.34
CA TRP A 92 -0.42 1.65 -8.09
C TRP A 92 0.06 0.27 -7.61
N THR A 93 1.05 0.25 -6.71
CA THR A 93 1.83 -0.94 -6.40
C THR A 93 2.26 -0.99 -4.93
N THR A 94 3.16 -1.88 -4.56
CA THR A 94 3.71 -1.99 -3.21
C THR A 94 5.23 -2.11 -3.23
N PRO A 95 5.96 -1.48 -2.29
CA PRO A 95 7.42 -1.56 -2.20
C PRO A 95 7.97 -2.99 -2.14
N GLY A 96 7.23 -3.92 -1.53
CA GLY A 96 7.67 -5.31 -1.41
C GLY A 96 7.74 -6.07 -2.74
N TYR A 97 7.08 -5.60 -3.79
CA TYR A 97 7.22 -6.18 -5.15
C TYR A 97 8.58 -5.87 -5.78
N HIS A 98 9.30 -4.91 -5.23
CA HIS A 98 10.65 -4.52 -5.68
C HIS A 98 11.76 -5.10 -4.79
N ALA A 99 11.41 -5.89 -3.75
CA ALA A 99 12.36 -6.44 -2.78
C ALA A 99 13.45 -7.32 -3.42
N GLY A 100 13.17 -7.96 -4.56
CA GLY A 100 14.16 -8.71 -5.31
C GLY A 100 15.29 -7.86 -5.89
N LYS A 101 15.02 -6.57 -6.16
CA LYS A 101 16.02 -5.58 -6.62
C LYS A 101 16.61 -4.79 -5.46
N PHE A 102 15.76 -4.41 -4.52
CA PHE A 102 16.09 -3.56 -3.39
C PHE A 102 15.51 -4.16 -2.11
N PRO A 103 16.23 -5.06 -1.42
CA PRO A 103 15.72 -5.68 -0.19
C PRO A 103 15.24 -4.67 0.85
N ALA A 104 15.90 -3.50 0.92
CA ALA A 104 15.52 -2.38 1.79
C ALA A 104 14.12 -1.81 1.51
N ALA A 105 13.58 -1.96 0.28
CA ALA A 105 12.25 -1.46 -0.08
C ALA A 105 11.14 -2.10 0.78
N SER A 106 11.36 -3.33 1.24
CA SER A 106 10.41 -4.04 2.10
C SER A 106 10.09 -3.30 3.39
N PHE A 107 11.02 -2.51 3.95
CA PHE A 107 10.77 -1.71 5.14
C PHE A 107 9.68 -0.65 4.93
N PHE A 108 9.48 -0.19 3.71
CA PHE A 108 8.51 0.85 3.41
C PHE A 108 7.08 0.33 3.22
N THR A 109 6.91 -1.00 3.20
CA THR A 109 5.60 -1.64 3.11
C THR A 109 5.17 -2.31 4.40
N ALA A 110 5.95 -3.24 4.93
CA ALA A 110 5.66 -3.97 6.17
C ALA A 110 6.93 -4.62 6.73
N VAL A 111 6.98 -4.81 8.04
CA VAL A 111 8.12 -5.42 8.73
C VAL A 111 7.60 -6.52 9.65
N PRO A 112 8.20 -7.72 9.66
CA PRO A 112 7.83 -8.78 10.59
C PRO A 112 7.93 -8.31 12.05
N PHE A 113 6.94 -8.67 12.88
CA PHE A 113 6.80 -8.19 14.26
C PHE A 113 6.88 -6.66 14.38
N GLY A 114 6.46 -6.00 13.29
CA GLY A 114 6.50 -4.55 13.14
C GLY A 114 5.39 -3.84 13.91
N PRO A 115 5.34 -2.52 13.76
CA PRO A 115 4.36 -1.68 14.43
C PRO A 115 2.99 -1.78 13.80
N GLY A 116 1.99 -1.35 14.54
CA GLY A 116 0.70 -0.97 13.98
C GLY A 116 0.76 0.34 13.20
N PHE A 117 -0.35 0.70 12.56
CA PHE A 117 -0.47 1.82 11.62
C PHE A 117 0.08 3.15 12.14
N GLY A 118 -0.26 3.55 13.38
CA GLY A 118 0.12 4.86 13.93
C GLY A 118 1.64 5.03 14.05
N GLU A 119 2.32 4.05 14.66
CA GLU A 119 3.78 4.06 14.79
C GLU A 119 4.47 4.00 13.44
N PHE A 120 3.95 3.17 12.51
CA PHE A 120 4.53 3.01 11.19
C PHE A 120 4.45 4.31 10.37
N GLN A 121 3.28 4.98 10.36
CA GLN A 121 3.09 6.27 9.70
C GLN A 121 3.92 7.38 10.34
N ALA A 122 4.13 7.34 11.66
CA ALA A 122 4.97 8.30 12.35
C ALA A 122 6.44 8.16 11.91
N TRP A 123 6.99 6.93 11.82
CA TRP A 123 8.32 6.70 11.28
C TRP A 123 8.44 7.15 9.81
N LYS A 124 7.47 6.77 8.98
CA LYS A 124 7.52 7.10 7.55
C LYS A 124 7.49 8.60 7.30
N ARG A 125 6.53 9.32 7.90
CA ARG A 125 6.24 10.73 7.58
C ARG A 125 7.08 11.73 8.38
N PHE A 126 7.39 11.43 9.63
CA PHE A 126 8.06 12.33 10.58
C PHE A 126 9.42 11.80 11.08
N GLY A 127 9.71 10.51 10.83
CA GLY A 127 11.06 9.96 10.86
C GLY A 127 11.72 10.09 9.49
N ASN A 128 12.56 9.13 9.13
CA ASN A 128 13.29 9.16 7.85
C ASN A 128 12.72 8.19 6.78
N GLY A 129 11.66 7.44 7.06
CA GLY A 129 11.17 6.37 6.18
C GLY A 129 10.88 6.86 4.76
N ASP A 130 10.02 7.87 4.59
CA ASP A 130 9.66 8.40 3.26
C ASP A 130 10.85 9.10 2.57
N LYS A 131 11.73 9.74 3.34
CA LYS A 131 12.96 10.33 2.82
C LYS A 131 13.86 9.26 2.22
N MET A 132 14.14 8.18 2.98
CA MET A 132 14.99 7.08 2.52
C MET A 132 14.41 6.35 1.31
N ARG A 133 13.08 6.14 1.30
CA ARG A 133 12.38 5.58 0.13
C ARG A 133 12.60 6.45 -1.10
N ASN A 134 12.39 7.75 -0.99
CA ASN A 134 12.53 8.65 -2.14
C ASN A 134 14.00 8.93 -2.52
N GLU A 135 14.97 8.80 -1.61
CA GLU A 135 16.40 8.77 -1.94
C GLU A 135 16.72 7.53 -2.80
N LEU A 136 16.23 6.36 -2.44
CA LEU A 136 16.41 5.13 -3.22
C LEU A 136 15.75 5.26 -4.61
N TYR A 137 14.47 5.59 -4.66
CA TYR A 137 13.71 5.62 -5.91
C TYR A 137 14.12 6.78 -6.82
N GLY A 138 14.60 7.88 -6.26
CA GLY A 138 15.13 9.02 -7.01
C GLY A 138 16.31 8.68 -7.90
N GLN A 139 17.14 7.70 -7.51
CA GLN A 139 18.25 7.18 -8.34
C GLN A 139 17.74 6.49 -9.62
N HIS A 140 16.47 6.10 -9.64
CA HIS A 140 15.79 5.45 -10.77
C HIS A 140 14.81 6.40 -11.49
N GLY A 141 14.90 7.72 -11.22
CA GLY A 141 14.00 8.70 -11.83
C GLY A 141 12.55 8.61 -11.34
N LEU A 142 12.34 8.11 -10.14
CA LEU A 142 11.02 7.88 -9.56
C LEU A 142 10.83 8.70 -8.27
N ILE A 143 9.57 8.94 -7.92
CA ILE A 143 9.12 9.49 -6.64
C ILE A 143 7.89 8.70 -6.19
N ALA A 144 7.72 8.50 -4.88
CA ALA A 144 6.61 7.73 -4.35
C ALA A 144 6.02 8.33 -3.08
N TRP A 145 4.74 8.03 -2.87
CA TRP A 145 3.98 8.29 -1.65
C TRP A 145 3.18 7.06 -1.28
N ASP A 146 2.83 6.92 0.00
CA ASP A 146 1.86 5.91 0.39
C ASP A 146 0.55 6.19 -0.36
N SER A 147 0.04 5.14 -0.98
CA SER A 147 -1.20 5.19 -1.75
C SER A 147 -2.41 4.75 -0.92
N PHE A 148 -2.22 3.73 -0.13
CA PHE A 148 -3.14 3.23 0.89
C PHE A 148 -2.38 2.43 1.93
N CYS A 149 -2.97 2.28 3.12
CA CYS A 149 -2.54 1.31 4.12
C CYS A 149 -3.72 0.44 4.51
N ILE A 150 -3.42 -0.75 4.99
CA ILE A 150 -4.39 -1.72 5.50
C ILE A 150 -3.98 -2.20 6.90
N GLY A 151 -4.94 -2.73 7.64
CA GLY A 151 -4.72 -3.32 8.96
C GLY A 151 -3.91 -4.62 8.90
N PRO A 152 -3.84 -5.35 10.04
CA PRO A 152 -3.11 -6.60 10.13
C PRO A 152 -3.63 -7.65 9.14
N GLU A 153 -2.70 -8.41 8.56
CA GLU A 153 -3.02 -9.49 7.64
C GLU A 153 -3.20 -10.85 8.34
N THR A 154 -3.50 -11.89 7.57
CA THR A 154 -3.46 -13.27 8.05
C THR A 154 -2.07 -13.85 7.87
N SER A 155 -1.68 -14.85 8.66
CA SER A 155 -0.39 -15.56 8.49
C SER A 155 -0.34 -16.43 7.26
N GLY A 156 -1.50 -16.86 6.77
CA GLY A 156 -1.60 -17.68 5.57
C GLY A 156 -2.70 -18.71 5.57
N TRP A 157 -2.91 -19.26 4.40
CA TRP A 157 -3.92 -20.25 4.04
C TRP A 157 -3.30 -21.59 3.75
N PHE A 158 -3.79 -22.63 4.43
CA PHE A 158 -3.28 -24.00 4.35
C PHE A 158 -4.41 -24.97 4.02
N LYS A 159 -4.12 -25.95 3.15
CA LYS A 159 -5.07 -27.00 2.78
C LYS A 159 -5.45 -27.86 4.00
N SER A 160 -4.49 -28.18 4.84
CA SER A 160 -4.65 -28.97 6.05
C SER A 160 -4.28 -28.16 7.30
N GLU A 161 -4.76 -28.64 8.46
CA GLU A 161 -4.29 -28.14 9.76
C GLU A 161 -2.81 -28.42 9.93
N ILE A 162 -2.07 -27.45 10.44
CA ILE A 162 -0.65 -27.58 10.76
C ILE A 162 -0.53 -28.29 12.11
N LYS A 163 -0.19 -29.56 12.05
CA LYS A 163 0.07 -30.37 13.25
C LYS A 163 1.59 -30.41 13.47
N GLY A 164 2.05 -29.97 14.62
CA GLY A 164 3.47 -29.90 14.93
C GLY A 164 4.09 -28.50 14.80
N GLY A 165 3.26 -27.46 14.68
CA GLY A 165 3.67 -26.07 14.71
C GLY A 165 4.41 -25.62 13.44
N ILE A 166 5.07 -24.45 13.54
CA ILE A 166 5.72 -23.79 12.41
C ILE A 166 6.86 -24.61 11.79
N GLU A 167 7.55 -25.41 12.57
CA GLU A 167 8.68 -26.25 12.09
C GLU A 167 8.22 -27.37 11.13
N SER A 168 6.94 -27.77 11.21
CA SER A 168 6.36 -28.78 10.31
C SER A 168 6.14 -28.24 8.88
N LEU A 169 6.31 -26.94 8.66
CA LEU A 169 6.21 -26.31 7.33
C LEU A 169 7.49 -26.48 6.50
N LYS A 170 8.55 -27.05 7.07
CA LYS A 170 9.79 -27.32 6.33
C LYS A 170 9.52 -28.12 5.04
N GLY A 171 9.99 -27.60 3.91
CA GLY A 171 9.88 -28.24 2.61
C GLY A 171 8.60 -27.92 1.82
N ILE A 172 7.58 -27.31 2.44
CA ILE A 172 6.39 -26.89 1.68
C ILE A 172 6.72 -25.73 0.71
N LYS A 173 5.98 -25.68 -0.38
CA LYS A 173 6.04 -24.59 -1.36
C LYS A 173 4.97 -23.57 -1.02
N MET A 174 5.38 -22.34 -0.71
CA MET A 174 4.45 -21.30 -0.27
C MET A 174 4.65 -19.99 -1.03
N ARG A 175 3.59 -19.37 -1.50
CA ARG A 175 3.69 -17.97 -1.88
C ARG A 175 3.81 -17.14 -0.62
N PHE A 176 4.85 -16.32 -0.57
CA PHE A 176 5.07 -15.43 0.57
C PHE A 176 5.68 -14.10 0.12
N PHE A 177 5.31 -12.99 0.81
CA PHE A 177 5.65 -11.63 0.43
C PHE A 177 6.69 -11.00 1.37
N GLY A 178 7.52 -10.12 0.82
CA GLY A 178 8.37 -9.22 1.56
C GLY A 178 9.41 -9.91 2.47
N LEU A 179 9.68 -9.30 3.61
CA LEU A 179 10.64 -9.83 4.59
C LEU A 179 10.16 -11.13 5.27
N GLY A 180 8.85 -11.32 5.36
CA GLY A 180 8.26 -12.57 5.84
C GLY A 180 8.68 -13.78 5.02
N ALA A 181 8.85 -13.63 3.69
CA ALA A 181 9.37 -14.69 2.84
C ALA A 181 10.76 -15.16 3.26
N LYS A 182 11.65 -14.23 3.63
CA LYS A 182 13.00 -14.56 4.10
C LYS A 182 12.98 -15.30 5.46
N VAL A 183 12.05 -14.92 6.34
CA VAL A 183 11.84 -15.64 7.61
C VAL A 183 11.40 -17.07 7.35
N MET A 184 10.42 -17.27 6.47
CA MET A 184 9.95 -18.60 6.11
C MET A 184 11.03 -19.44 5.42
N GLN A 185 11.84 -18.85 4.55
CA GLN A 185 13.00 -19.52 3.92
C GLN A 185 14.01 -20.01 4.96
N LYS A 186 14.30 -19.19 5.98
CA LYS A 186 15.20 -19.56 7.09
C LYS A 186 14.68 -20.77 7.87
N LEU A 187 13.37 -20.93 7.95
CA LEU A 187 12.71 -22.10 8.55
C LEU A 187 12.54 -23.27 7.58
N GLY A 188 13.12 -23.20 6.38
CA GLY A 188 13.13 -24.28 5.40
C GLY A 188 11.90 -24.37 4.50
N VAL A 189 11.05 -23.34 4.47
CA VAL A 189 9.93 -23.22 3.52
C VAL A 189 10.45 -22.76 2.17
N SER A 190 10.00 -23.37 1.07
CA SER A 190 10.30 -22.92 -0.29
C SER A 190 9.35 -21.80 -0.70
N THR A 191 9.81 -20.55 -0.62
CA THR A 191 8.94 -19.40 -0.91
C THR A 191 9.13 -18.87 -2.32
N GLN A 192 8.05 -18.36 -2.91
CA GLN A 192 8.06 -17.60 -4.16
C GLN A 192 7.10 -16.43 -4.08
N LEU A 193 7.42 -15.35 -4.79
CA LEU A 193 6.54 -14.19 -4.93
C LEU A 193 5.67 -14.38 -6.19
N LEU A 194 4.36 -14.27 -6.02
CA LEU A 194 3.37 -14.22 -7.10
C LEU A 194 2.48 -12.98 -6.91
N ALA A 195 2.06 -12.36 -8.01
CA ALA A 195 1.01 -11.34 -7.97
C ALA A 195 -0.34 -11.96 -7.57
N GLY A 196 -1.24 -11.16 -6.97
CA GLY A 196 -2.48 -11.68 -6.39
C GLY A 196 -3.33 -12.52 -7.33
N ALA A 197 -3.43 -12.13 -8.61
CA ALA A 197 -4.20 -12.87 -9.63
C ALA A 197 -3.62 -14.25 -9.98
N ASP A 198 -2.32 -14.46 -9.74
CA ASP A 198 -1.63 -15.70 -10.10
C ASP A 198 -1.67 -16.75 -8.97
N ILE A 199 -2.10 -16.35 -7.76
CA ILE A 199 -2.04 -17.22 -6.57
C ILE A 199 -3.06 -18.36 -6.65
N TYR A 200 -4.32 -18.05 -6.95
CA TYR A 200 -5.38 -19.07 -7.01
C TYR A 200 -5.05 -20.18 -8.03
N PRO A 201 -4.67 -19.85 -9.28
CA PRO A 201 -4.25 -20.87 -10.24
C PRO A 201 -3.05 -21.70 -9.80
N ALA A 202 -2.09 -21.08 -9.09
CA ALA A 202 -0.92 -21.79 -8.56
C ALA A 202 -1.27 -22.78 -7.44
N LEU A 203 -2.18 -22.40 -6.53
CA LEU A 203 -2.75 -23.27 -5.48
C LEU A 203 -3.55 -24.42 -6.07
N GLU A 204 -4.41 -24.13 -7.05
CA GLU A 204 -5.28 -25.11 -7.72
C GLU A 204 -4.46 -26.18 -8.44
N LYS A 205 -3.43 -25.77 -9.19
CA LYS A 205 -2.53 -26.68 -9.92
C LYS A 205 -1.49 -27.36 -9.04
N GLY A 206 -1.41 -27.06 -7.74
CA GLY A 206 -0.41 -27.62 -6.84
C GLY A 206 1.02 -27.13 -7.08
N VAL A 207 1.20 -25.99 -7.77
CA VAL A 207 2.50 -25.32 -7.92
C VAL A 207 2.98 -24.82 -6.56
N ILE A 208 2.03 -24.37 -5.72
CA ILE A 208 2.23 -24.03 -4.31
C ILE A 208 1.27 -24.84 -3.44
N ASP A 209 1.70 -25.14 -2.21
CA ASP A 209 0.93 -25.89 -1.21
C ASP A 209 0.13 -24.97 -0.29
N ALA A 210 0.64 -23.76 -0.08
CA ALA A 210 0.08 -22.75 0.80
C ALA A 210 0.34 -21.35 0.26
N THR A 211 -0.38 -20.36 0.79
CA THR A 211 -0.16 -18.94 0.46
C THR A 211 -0.48 -18.06 1.65
N GLU A 212 0.15 -16.91 1.74
CA GLU A 212 -0.42 -15.70 2.33
C GLU A 212 -0.67 -14.69 1.22
N PHE A 213 -1.53 -13.72 1.45
CA PHE A 213 -1.68 -12.60 0.52
C PHE A 213 -2.07 -11.32 1.25
N SER A 214 -3.15 -11.34 2.04
CA SER A 214 -3.61 -10.15 2.73
C SER A 214 -4.52 -10.48 3.94
N MET A 215 -5.74 -10.02 3.90
CA MET A 215 -6.68 -10.06 5.02
C MET A 215 -8.01 -10.69 4.59
N PRO A 216 -8.89 -11.07 5.54
CA PRO A 216 -10.13 -11.79 5.26
C PRO A 216 -10.98 -11.21 4.11
N THR A 217 -11.22 -9.90 4.09
CA THR A 217 -12.02 -9.23 3.04
C THR A 217 -11.46 -9.36 1.65
N ILE A 218 -10.14 -9.36 1.52
CA ILE A 218 -9.43 -9.46 0.25
C ILE A 218 -9.35 -10.93 -0.18
N ASP A 219 -8.92 -11.80 0.73
CA ASP A 219 -8.64 -13.20 0.45
C ASP A 219 -9.90 -14.00 0.08
N ILE A 220 -11.06 -13.67 0.68
CA ILE A 220 -12.36 -14.18 0.23
C ILE A 220 -12.59 -13.85 -1.23
N LYS A 221 -12.29 -12.63 -1.66
CA LYS A 221 -12.51 -12.22 -3.05
C LYS A 221 -11.61 -12.95 -4.03
N LEU A 222 -10.42 -13.36 -3.59
CA LEU A 222 -9.48 -14.17 -4.36
C LEU A 222 -9.81 -15.67 -4.34
N GLY A 223 -10.76 -16.11 -3.50
CA GLY A 223 -11.29 -17.47 -3.52
C GLY A 223 -10.42 -18.53 -2.86
N PHE A 224 -9.41 -18.17 -2.08
CA PHE A 224 -8.49 -19.13 -1.44
C PHE A 224 -9.21 -20.19 -0.61
N TYR A 225 -10.33 -19.83 0.01
CA TYR A 225 -11.20 -20.73 0.78
C TYR A 225 -11.73 -21.92 -0.02
N GLN A 226 -11.72 -21.88 -1.34
CA GLN A 226 -12.19 -23.01 -2.16
C GLN A 226 -11.18 -24.17 -2.11
N ILE A 227 -9.89 -23.87 -1.93
CA ILE A 227 -8.79 -24.84 -1.94
C ILE A 227 -8.21 -25.08 -0.55
N ALA A 228 -8.06 -24.02 0.23
CA ALA A 228 -7.45 -24.02 1.57
C ALA A 228 -8.49 -23.62 2.62
N LYS A 229 -8.71 -24.48 3.63
CA LYS A 229 -9.74 -24.29 4.65
C LYS A 229 -9.22 -23.85 6.02
N ASN A 230 -7.89 -23.78 6.18
CA ASN A 230 -7.29 -23.36 7.45
C ASN A 230 -6.57 -22.02 7.23
N ASN A 231 -7.08 -20.97 7.88
CA ASN A 231 -6.49 -19.65 7.86
C ASN A 231 -5.87 -19.31 9.21
N TYR A 232 -4.59 -18.96 9.23
CA TYR A 232 -3.82 -18.78 10.47
C TYR A 232 -3.62 -17.31 10.82
N PHE A 233 -3.60 -17.02 12.12
CA PHE A 233 -3.41 -15.72 12.76
C PHE A 233 -2.42 -15.81 13.91
N PRO A 234 -1.84 -14.67 14.38
CA PRO A 234 -1.88 -13.35 13.77
C PRO A 234 -0.97 -13.25 12.54
N GLY A 235 -1.18 -12.22 11.72
CA GLY A 235 -0.27 -11.88 10.63
C GLY A 235 1.03 -11.26 11.15
N TRP A 236 1.88 -12.09 11.72
CA TRP A 236 3.15 -11.70 12.37
C TRP A 236 4.10 -10.94 11.42
N HIS A 237 3.97 -11.17 10.13
CA HIS A 237 4.82 -10.59 9.09
C HIS A 237 4.36 -9.19 8.65
N GLN A 238 3.09 -8.85 8.84
CA GLN A 238 2.47 -7.58 8.46
C GLN A 238 1.38 -7.15 9.44
N GLN A 239 1.74 -6.40 10.49
CA GLN A 239 0.80 -5.82 11.45
C GLN A 239 0.14 -4.55 10.92
N THR A 240 0.73 -3.95 9.93
CA THR A 240 0.15 -2.99 8.97
C THR A 240 0.92 -3.13 7.68
N SER A 241 0.28 -2.85 6.56
CA SER A 241 0.91 -2.85 5.26
C SER A 241 0.53 -1.58 4.52
N CYS A 242 1.54 -0.87 3.98
CA CYS A 242 1.32 0.31 3.16
C CYS A 242 1.83 0.06 1.75
N SER A 243 1.01 0.39 0.79
CA SER A 243 1.33 0.37 -0.64
C SER A 243 1.67 1.78 -1.13
N GLU A 244 2.03 1.92 -2.38
CA GLU A 244 2.53 3.18 -2.91
C GLU A 244 1.96 3.55 -4.27
N LEU A 245 1.81 4.86 -4.49
CA LEU A 245 1.77 5.44 -5.82
C LEU A 245 3.21 5.77 -6.21
N LEU A 246 3.75 5.04 -7.17
CA LEU A 246 5.06 5.25 -7.75
C LEU A 246 4.89 6.07 -9.03
N VAL A 247 5.63 7.17 -9.19
CA VAL A 247 5.44 8.12 -10.29
C VAL A 247 6.78 8.39 -10.96
N ASN A 248 6.79 8.46 -12.29
CA ASN A 248 7.93 9.00 -13.03
C ASN A 248 8.17 10.45 -12.59
N LYS A 249 9.39 10.74 -12.17
CA LYS A 249 9.73 12.05 -11.57
C LYS A 249 9.51 13.22 -12.53
N LYS A 250 9.82 13.05 -13.82
CA LYS A 250 9.63 14.10 -14.84
C LYS A 250 8.14 14.40 -15.03
N GLU A 251 7.30 13.37 -15.02
CA GLU A 251 5.85 13.53 -15.14
C GLU A 251 5.28 14.29 -13.93
N TYR A 252 5.73 13.98 -12.71
CA TYR A 252 5.32 14.70 -11.50
C TYR A 252 5.79 16.16 -11.52
N GLU A 253 7.06 16.41 -11.86
CA GLU A 253 7.63 17.76 -11.90
C GLU A 253 6.99 18.64 -13.01
N GLY A 254 6.49 18.01 -14.08
CA GLY A 254 5.73 18.66 -15.15
C GLY A 254 4.30 19.05 -14.80
N LEU A 255 3.78 18.63 -13.64
CA LEU A 255 2.44 19.00 -13.18
C LEU A 255 2.40 20.43 -12.65
N PRO A 256 1.27 21.14 -12.85
CA PRO A 256 0.96 22.37 -12.09
C PRO A 256 1.04 22.13 -10.58
N LYS A 257 1.47 23.12 -9.81
CA LYS A 257 1.65 23.00 -8.36
C LYS A 257 0.38 22.62 -7.60
N ASN A 258 -0.77 23.14 -8.04
CA ASN A 258 -2.06 22.73 -7.47
C ASN A 258 -2.36 21.25 -7.73
N TYR A 259 -2.02 20.68 -8.91
CA TYR A 259 -2.21 19.25 -9.16
C TYR A 259 -1.27 18.38 -8.32
N GLN A 260 -0.02 18.82 -8.12
CA GLN A 260 0.89 18.15 -7.19
C GLN A 260 0.32 18.12 -5.78
N MET A 261 -0.34 19.20 -5.34
CA MET A 261 -0.99 19.25 -4.02
C MET A 261 -2.23 18.36 -3.97
N ILE A 262 -3.08 18.39 -5.00
CA ILE A 262 -4.28 17.52 -5.09
C ILE A 262 -3.90 16.04 -5.01
N LEU A 263 -2.85 15.61 -5.72
CA LEU A 263 -2.35 14.24 -5.63
C LEU A 263 -2.01 13.87 -4.16
N LYS A 264 -1.26 14.72 -3.47
CA LYS A 264 -0.86 14.47 -2.07
C LYS A 264 -2.06 14.41 -1.12
N LEU A 265 -3.04 15.30 -1.29
CA LEU A 265 -4.25 15.33 -0.47
C LEU A 265 -5.11 14.08 -0.71
N ALA A 266 -5.30 13.70 -1.98
CA ALA A 266 -6.06 12.50 -2.34
C ALA A 266 -5.38 11.20 -1.85
N LEU A 267 -4.05 11.15 -1.87
CA LEU A 267 -3.30 10.03 -1.29
C LEU A 267 -3.42 10.00 0.24
N GLY A 268 -3.36 11.15 0.89
CA GLY A 268 -3.54 11.26 2.35
C GLY A 268 -4.91 10.75 2.80
N GLU A 269 -5.97 11.14 2.10
CA GLU A 269 -7.33 10.60 2.29
C GLU A 269 -7.35 9.08 2.06
N SER A 270 -6.81 8.62 0.93
CA SER A 270 -6.82 7.21 0.57
C SER A 270 -6.14 6.32 1.62
N VAL A 271 -5.05 6.78 2.24
CA VAL A 271 -4.33 6.06 3.29
C VAL A 271 -5.23 5.84 4.52
N VAL A 272 -5.87 6.90 5.01
CA VAL A 272 -6.68 6.84 6.24
C VAL A 272 -7.98 6.08 6.01
N ASP A 273 -8.68 6.39 4.92
CA ASP A 273 -9.99 5.80 4.61
C ASP A 273 -9.87 4.30 4.30
N THR A 274 -8.84 3.91 3.54
CA THR A 274 -8.63 2.49 3.23
C THR A 274 -8.25 1.69 4.48
N TYR A 275 -7.43 2.25 5.36
CA TYR A 275 -7.11 1.61 6.64
C TYR A 275 -8.37 1.40 7.48
N ALA A 276 -9.17 2.45 7.68
CA ALA A 276 -10.38 2.38 8.48
C ALA A 276 -11.42 1.40 7.89
N ASP A 277 -11.60 1.41 6.57
CA ASP A 277 -12.50 0.48 5.87
C ASP A 277 -12.04 -0.98 6.01
N SER A 278 -10.73 -1.23 5.98
CA SER A 278 -10.17 -2.56 6.18
C SER A 278 -10.44 -3.09 7.58
N GLU A 279 -10.21 -2.29 8.61
CA GLU A 279 -10.50 -2.66 10.00
C GLU A 279 -12.00 -2.90 10.24
N ALA A 280 -12.86 -2.06 9.66
CA ALA A 280 -14.31 -2.18 9.84
C ALA A 280 -14.90 -3.46 9.18
N LYS A 281 -14.33 -3.91 8.07
CA LYS A 281 -14.89 -5.02 7.28
C LYS A 281 -14.36 -6.40 7.66
N ASN A 282 -13.15 -6.50 8.19
CA ASN A 282 -12.53 -7.80 8.49
C ASN A 282 -13.27 -8.66 9.52
N PRO A 283 -13.82 -8.13 10.62
CA PRO A 283 -14.58 -8.95 11.55
C PRO A 283 -15.78 -9.66 10.88
N LYS A 284 -16.52 -8.95 10.04
CA LYS A 284 -17.63 -9.52 9.28
C LYS A 284 -17.15 -10.56 8.27
N ALA A 285 -16.06 -10.30 7.58
CA ALA A 285 -15.45 -11.24 6.64
C ALA A 285 -14.99 -12.53 7.35
N MET A 286 -14.40 -12.44 8.54
CA MET A 286 -14.05 -13.63 9.34
C MET A 286 -15.27 -14.45 9.74
N MET A 287 -16.40 -13.80 10.08
CA MET A 287 -17.65 -14.50 10.33
C MET A 287 -18.18 -15.21 9.08
N GLU A 288 -18.13 -14.54 7.93
CA GLU A 288 -18.54 -15.11 6.64
C GLU A 288 -17.65 -16.29 6.24
N MET A 289 -16.33 -16.21 6.42
CA MET A 289 -15.39 -17.31 6.20
C MET A 289 -15.80 -18.58 6.96
N LYS A 290 -16.15 -18.43 8.24
CA LYS A 290 -16.58 -19.55 9.08
C LYS A 290 -17.95 -20.08 8.67
N SER A 291 -18.96 -19.20 8.60
CA SER A 291 -20.37 -19.62 8.48
C SER A 291 -20.77 -20.04 7.06
N LYS A 292 -20.20 -19.39 6.04
CA LYS A 292 -20.59 -19.60 4.63
C LYS A 292 -19.60 -20.48 3.87
N TYR A 293 -18.30 -20.34 4.17
CA TYR A 293 -17.26 -21.00 3.39
C TYR A 293 -16.56 -22.16 4.13
N GLY A 294 -16.94 -22.43 5.38
CA GLY A 294 -16.39 -23.54 6.17
C GLY A 294 -14.90 -23.41 6.48
N VAL A 295 -14.40 -22.18 6.56
CA VAL A 295 -13.01 -21.91 6.92
C VAL A 295 -12.84 -22.00 8.45
N THR A 296 -11.78 -22.63 8.89
CA THR A 296 -11.34 -22.62 10.28
C THR A 296 -10.27 -21.55 10.47
N ASN A 297 -10.61 -20.51 11.24
CA ASN A 297 -9.65 -19.51 11.68
C ASN A 297 -8.85 -20.09 12.85
N ARG A 298 -7.54 -20.21 12.68
CA ARG A 298 -6.59 -20.80 13.63
C ARG A 298 -5.63 -19.74 14.14
N ARG A 299 -5.08 -19.98 15.32
CA ARG A 299 -4.03 -19.14 15.90
C ARG A 299 -2.76 -19.95 16.08
N TRP A 300 -1.61 -19.38 15.72
CA TRP A 300 -0.31 -19.90 16.10
C TRP A 300 -0.17 -19.92 17.62
N GLU A 301 0.46 -20.96 18.15
CA GLU A 301 0.85 -20.98 19.55
C GLU A 301 1.96 -19.97 19.81
N ASP A 302 2.07 -19.49 21.06
CA ASP A 302 3.09 -18.49 21.40
C ASP A 302 4.52 -19.01 21.19
N LYS A 303 4.74 -20.31 21.31
CA LYS A 303 6.03 -20.94 20.98
C LYS A 303 6.37 -20.83 19.49
N ASP A 304 5.39 -20.96 18.59
CA ASP A 304 5.58 -20.81 17.14
C ASP A 304 5.90 -19.36 16.78
N LEU A 305 5.21 -18.41 17.42
CA LEU A 305 5.48 -16.99 17.25
C LEU A 305 6.88 -16.62 17.75
N ALA A 306 7.35 -17.22 18.86
CA ALA A 306 8.71 -16.99 19.34
C ALA A 306 9.78 -17.52 18.37
N ILE A 307 9.55 -18.68 17.73
CA ILE A 307 10.43 -19.22 16.68
C ILE A 307 10.49 -18.28 15.47
N LEU A 308 9.34 -17.77 15.04
CA LEU A 308 9.23 -16.83 13.93
C LEU A 308 9.92 -15.50 14.24
N GLU A 309 9.77 -14.97 15.46
CA GLU A 309 10.42 -13.74 15.90
C GLU A 309 11.95 -13.89 15.94
N GLN A 310 12.45 -15.02 16.50
CA GLN A 310 13.88 -15.28 16.50
C GLN A 310 14.43 -15.41 15.07
N ALA A 311 13.74 -16.13 14.19
CA ALA A 311 14.12 -16.25 12.80
C ALA A 311 14.13 -14.87 12.08
N TRP A 312 13.20 -13.97 12.43
CA TRP A 312 13.21 -12.60 11.95
C TRP A 312 14.44 -11.82 12.40
N LEU A 313 14.79 -11.89 13.69
CA LEU A 313 15.99 -11.22 14.22
C LEU A 313 17.26 -11.69 13.53
N ASP A 314 17.36 -12.98 13.24
CA ASP A 314 18.46 -13.56 12.48
C ASP A 314 18.49 -13.06 11.04
N VAL A 315 17.35 -13.06 10.32
CA VAL A 315 17.24 -12.53 8.96
C VAL A 315 17.63 -11.06 8.91
N LEU A 316 17.17 -10.25 9.86
CA LEU A 316 17.51 -8.83 9.96
C LEU A 316 19.02 -8.63 10.02
N LYS A 317 19.70 -9.40 10.88
CA LYS A 317 21.15 -9.34 11.03
C LYS A 317 21.90 -9.80 9.77
N GLU A 318 21.45 -10.90 9.16
CA GLU A 318 22.06 -11.48 7.96
C GLU A 318 21.91 -10.57 6.74
N GLU A 319 20.73 -9.98 6.53
CA GLU A 319 20.49 -9.08 5.41
C GLU A 319 21.22 -7.74 5.61
N ALA A 320 21.28 -7.22 6.83
CA ALA A 320 22.05 -6.02 7.14
C ALA A 320 23.57 -6.21 6.93
N ALA A 321 24.08 -7.42 7.09
CA ALA A 321 25.49 -7.73 6.81
C ALA A 321 25.80 -7.79 5.29
N LYS A 322 24.80 -8.07 4.45
CA LYS A 322 24.97 -8.23 3.00
C LYS A 322 24.75 -6.94 2.21
N ASP A 323 23.85 -6.08 2.69
CA ASP A 323 23.38 -4.90 1.97
C ASP A 323 23.50 -3.65 2.87
N PRO A 324 24.44 -2.72 2.58
CA PRO A 324 24.61 -1.48 3.33
C PRO A 324 23.37 -0.58 3.35
N LEU A 325 22.56 -0.58 2.26
CA LEU A 325 21.33 0.19 2.21
C LEU A 325 20.26 -0.43 3.12
N PHE A 326 20.11 -1.76 3.07
CA PHE A 326 19.24 -2.47 4.00
C PHE A 326 19.62 -2.16 5.44
N LYS A 327 20.93 -2.23 5.78
CA LYS A 327 21.43 -1.89 7.11
C LYS A 327 21.07 -0.47 7.51
N LYS A 328 21.31 0.51 6.62
CA LYS A 328 20.98 1.92 6.88
C LYS A 328 19.51 2.12 7.23
N VAL A 329 18.61 1.51 6.46
CA VAL A 329 17.16 1.63 6.69
C VAL A 329 16.74 0.89 7.95
N ALA A 330 17.29 -0.31 8.19
CA ALA A 330 17.02 -1.10 9.38
C ALA A 330 17.45 -0.38 10.66
N ASP A 331 18.65 0.20 10.68
CA ASP A 331 19.19 0.93 11.83
C ASP A 331 18.30 2.15 12.19
N ASP A 332 17.88 2.93 11.19
CA ASP A 332 16.99 4.08 11.38
C ASP A 332 15.61 3.65 11.91
N TYR A 333 15.03 2.63 11.28
CA TYR A 333 13.75 2.06 11.71
C TYR A 333 13.79 1.55 13.15
N LEU A 334 14.82 0.81 13.53
CA LEU A 334 14.98 0.28 14.89
C LEU A 334 15.24 1.39 15.91
N ALA A 335 16.01 2.41 15.55
CA ALA A 335 16.26 3.57 16.42
C ALA A 335 14.95 4.34 16.68
N PHE A 336 14.13 4.55 15.65
CA PHE A 336 12.82 5.16 15.81
C PHE A 336 11.92 4.33 16.74
N ARG A 337 11.82 3.02 16.53
CA ARG A 337 11.01 2.13 17.36
C ARG A 337 11.46 2.09 18.82
N LYS A 338 12.76 2.10 19.05
CA LYS A 338 13.33 2.17 20.41
C LYS A 338 12.89 3.44 21.15
N THR A 339 12.86 4.57 20.45
CA THR A 339 12.38 5.84 21.01
C THR A 339 10.86 5.83 21.20
N TYR A 340 10.12 5.36 20.19
CA TYR A 340 8.66 5.27 20.23
C TYR A 340 8.15 4.36 21.36
N LYS A 341 8.93 3.36 21.73
CA LYS A 341 8.59 2.43 22.85
C LYS A 341 8.28 3.17 24.15
N LEU A 342 8.96 4.28 24.44
CA LEU A 342 8.67 5.10 25.63
C LEU A 342 7.21 5.59 25.65
N TRP A 343 6.72 6.03 24.50
CA TRP A 343 5.34 6.47 24.34
C TRP A 343 4.37 5.27 24.34
N GLY A 344 4.69 4.23 23.57
CA GLY A 344 3.88 3.03 23.46
C GLY A 344 3.64 2.36 24.82
N ASP A 345 4.70 2.16 25.62
CA ASP A 345 4.61 1.57 26.95
C ASP A 345 3.77 2.43 27.91
N ALA A 346 3.93 3.77 27.85
CA ALA A 346 3.15 4.70 28.67
C ALA A 346 1.66 4.70 28.32
N GLN A 347 1.28 4.35 27.09
CA GLN A 347 -0.11 4.30 26.62
C GLN A 347 -0.73 2.90 26.67
N ALA A 348 0.03 1.87 27.07
CA ALA A 348 -0.45 0.50 27.06
C ALA A 348 -1.57 0.31 28.12
N LEU A 349 -2.74 -0.12 27.64
CA LEU A 349 -3.89 -0.47 28.49
C LEU A 349 -4.24 -1.93 28.29
N LYS A 350 -4.71 -2.58 29.36
CA LYS A 350 -5.37 -3.88 29.20
C LYS A 350 -6.62 -3.69 28.35
N SER A 351 -6.81 -4.57 27.36
CA SER A 351 -8.06 -4.59 26.60
C SER A 351 -9.24 -4.80 27.55
N THR A 352 -10.18 -3.87 27.53
CA THR A 352 -11.37 -3.87 28.39
C THR A 352 -12.68 -4.05 27.62
N TYR A 353 -12.62 -4.06 26.28
CA TYR A 353 -13.80 -4.25 25.44
C TYR A 353 -14.17 -5.73 25.38
N LEU A 354 -15.45 -6.01 25.16
CA LEU A 354 -15.99 -7.36 25.00
C LEU A 354 -15.76 -8.25 26.24
N LYS A 355 -15.89 -7.67 27.44
CA LYS A 355 -15.93 -8.45 28.67
C LYS A 355 -17.20 -9.31 28.75
#